data_967ebb0b8c6f7d25c424c1479a43f719
#
_entry.id   967ebb0b8c6f7d25c424c1479a43f719
#
_cell.length_a   1.000
_cell.length_b   1.000
_cell.length_c   1.000
_cell.angle_alpha   90.00
_cell.angle_beta   90.00
_cell.angle_gamma   90.00
#
_symmetry.space_group_name_H-M   'P 1'
#
loop_
_entity.id
_entity.type
_entity.pdbx_description
1 polymer ?
#
loop_
_entity_poly.entity_id
_entity_poly.type
_entity_poly.pdbx_seq_one_letter_code
_entity_poly.pdbx_strand_id
1 'polypeptide(L)'
;ASVKRHNPGLLSNTGGSRIRVELREVCNLDSSNISPIVWENLAGTIRDNYDDFDALIVLHGTNTLGYTGAALSFALVNPTKPVVITGSQVPSGLPATDAAMNIEHAVRVAVWPGGDISRMAGVVGVFGSHIIPGTRLKKTTSFDYDAFRSFSSESIGRIGRLVNIDEDKLSKHKSYLHTGLNPPARRQADLRVEPEFDARIA
;
A
#
# COMPACT_ATOMS: atom_id res chain seq x y z
N ALA A 1 -6.36 -5.02 6.18
CA ALA A 1 -5.63 -5.87 7.13
C ALA A 1 -4.47 -5.09 7.73
N SER A 2 -4.27 -5.23 9.01
CA SER A 2 -3.17 -4.58 9.74
C SER A 2 -2.16 -5.63 10.16
N VAL A 3 -0.88 -5.32 10.10
CA VAL A 3 0.20 -6.28 10.34
C VAL A 3 1.02 -5.87 11.55
N LYS A 4 1.15 -6.75 12.53
CA LYS A 4 1.98 -6.55 13.72
C LYS A 4 3.06 -7.62 13.80
N ARG A 5 4.31 -7.21 14.00
CA ARG A 5 5.40 -8.16 14.26
C ARG A 5 5.29 -8.71 15.68
N HIS A 6 5.24 -10.00 15.81
CA HIS A 6 5.34 -10.66 17.12
C HIS A 6 6.22 -11.89 17.02
N ASN A 7 7.31 -11.87 17.73
CA ASN A 7 8.33 -12.90 18.02
C ASN A 7 8.56 -14.10 17.06
N PRO A 8 9.80 -14.64 16.96
CA PRO A 8 10.30 -15.37 15.80
C PRO A 8 9.69 -16.77 15.62
N GLY A 9 9.33 -17.13 14.41
CA GLY A 9 9.19 -18.55 14.06
C GLY A 9 8.21 -19.02 12.99
N LEU A 10 7.70 -18.23 12.04
CA LEU A 10 6.77 -18.84 11.06
C LEU A 10 6.74 -18.24 9.65
N LEU A 11 7.84 -17.70 9.16
CA LEU A 11 8.07 -17.56 7.71
C LEU A 11 9.58 -17.66 7.49
N SER A 12 10.02 -18.76 6.92
CA SER A 12 11.45 -19.10 6.71
C SER A 12 12.20 -18.13 5.79
N ASN A 13 11.57 -17.08 5.29
CA ASN A 13 12.18 -16.06 4.43
C ASN A 13 12.09 -14.64 5.01
N THR A 14 11.57 -14.44 6.21
CA THR A 14 11.48 -13.14 6.91
C THR A 14 12.39 -13.05 8.12
N GLY A 15 13.49 -13.80 8.14
CA GLY A 15 14.44 -13.76 9.26
C GLY A 15 13.88 -14.31 10.58
N GLY A 16 12.89 -15.20 10.54
CA GLY A 16 12.38 -15.90 11.72
C GLY A 16 11.35 -15.11 12.55
N SER A 17 10.86 -13.98 12.09
CA SER A 17 9.83 -13.21 12.80
C SER A 17 8.43 -13.74 12.49
N ARG A 18 7.60 -13.90 13.52
CA ARG A 18 6.17 -14.18 13.37
C ARG A 18 5.45 -12.91 12.94
N ILE A 19 4.58 -13.01 11.95
CA ILE A 19 3.69 -11.93 11.52
C ILE A 19 2.31 -12.19 12.13
N ARG A 20 1.80 -11.24 12.89
CA ARG A 20 0.40 -11.21 13.32
C ARG A 20 -0.38 -10.33 12.36
N VAL A 21 -1.47 -10.85 11.83
CA VAL A 21 -2.37 -10.12 10.94
C VAL A 21 -3.72 -9.96 11.63
N GLU A 22 -4.22 -8.74 11.67
CA GLU A 22 -5.58 -8.44 12.10
C GLU A 22 -6.39 -7.93 10.90
N LEU A 23 -7.62 -8.41 10.76
CA LEU A 23 -8.53 -8.02 9.70
C LEU A 23 -9.58 -7.05 10.26
N ARG A 24 -9.83 -5.97 9.52
CA ARG A 24 -10.90 -5.01 9.78
C ARG A 24 -11.64 -4.76 8.47
N GLU A 25 -12.95 -4.85 8.49
CA GLU A 25 -13.78 -4.46 7.37
C GLU A 25 -14.09 -2.97 7.50
N VAL A 26 -13.79 -2.21 6.45
CA VAL A 26 -14.16 -0.79 6.33
C VAL A 26 -15.44 -0.66 5.53
N CYS A 27 -15.55 -1.42 4.44
CA CYS A 27 -16.73 -1.53 3.62
C CYS A 27 -16.66 -2.82 2.78
N ASN A 28 -17.81 -3.27 2.29
CA ASN A 28 -17.92 -4.40 1.37
C ASN A 28 -18.76 -3.98 0.16
N LEU A 29 -18.08 -3.47 -0.88
CA LEU A 29 -18.72 -2.97 -2.09
C LEU A 29 -17.83 -3.20 -3.32
N ASP A 30 -18.41 -3.18 -4.50
CA ASP A 30 -17.65 -3.11 -5.74
C ASP A 30 -16.88 -1.79 -5.76
N SER A 31 -15.58 -1.85 -6.11
CA SER A 31 -14.73 -0.67 -6.10
C SER A 31 -15.17 0.43 -7.07
N SER A 32 -15.97 0.10 -8.08
CA SER A 32 -16.58 1.09 -8.98
C SER A 32 -17.57 2.03 -8.26
N ASN A 33 -18.02 1.65 -7.07
CA ASN A 33 -18.93 2.43 -6.22
C ASN A 33 -18.19 3.17 -5.08
N ILE A 34 -16.86 3.20 -5.10
CA ILE A 34 -16.07 3.97 -4.14
C ILE A 34 -16.36 5.46 -4.32
N SER A 35 -16.52 6.15 -3.21
CA SER A 35 -16.78 7.59 -3.13
C SER A 35 -15.81 8.27 -2.17
N PRO A 36 -15.70 9.61 -2.18
CA PRO A 36 -14.85 10.34 -1.24
C PRO A 36 -15.06 9.97 0.23
N ILE A 37 -16.32 9.76 0.64
CA ILE A 37 -16.63 9.36 2.03
C ILE A 37 -16.02 8.00 2.41
N VAL A 38 -15.88 7.08 1.45
CA VAL A 38 -15.21 5.80 1.70
C VAL A 38 -13.70 6.01 1.90
N TRP A 39 -13.08 6.93 1.16
CA TRP A 39 -11.68 7.30 1.36
C TRP A 39 -11.46 7.98 2.71
N GLU A 40 -12.37 8.87 3.13
CA GLU A 40 -12.33 9.50 4.45
C GLU A 40 -12.39 8.46 5.57
N ASN A 41 -13.34 7.53 5.49
CA ASN A 41 -13.48 6.43 6.46
C ASN A 41 -12.24 5.53 6.47
N LEU A 42 -11.68 5.23 5.30
CA LEU A 42 -10.48 4.42 5.18
C LEU A 42 -9.26 5.13 5.77
N ALA A 43 -9.07 6.41 5.45
CA ALA A 43 -7.99 7.22 6.00
C ALA A 43 -8.11 7.38 7.53
N GLY A 44 -9.33 7.59 8.03
CA GLY A 44 -9.64 7.61 9.47
C GLY A 44 -9.31 6.27 10.14
N THR A 45 -9.72 5.15 9.53
CA THR A 45 -9.40 3.81 10.04
C THR A 45 -7.88 3.56 10.07
N ILE A 46 -7.14 4.02 9.06
CA ILE A 46 -5.68 3.94 9.04
C ILE A 46 -5.10 4.73 10.20
N ARG A 47 -5.51 5.99 10.38
CA ARG A 47 -5.06 6.85 11.47
C ARG A 47 -5.29 6.21 12.84
N ASP A 48 -6.51 5.74 13.09
CA ASP A 48 -6.94 5.23 14.39
C ASP A 48 -6.24 3.92 14.79
N ASN A 49 -5.59 3.26 13.84
CA ASN A 49 -4.85 2.01 14.05
C ASN A 49 -3.35 2.15 13.73
N TYR A 50 -2.89 3.36 13.43
CA TYR A 50 -1.55 3.55 12.89
C TYR A 50 -0.45 3.13 13.86
N ASP A 51 -0.59 3.49 15.14
CA ASP A 51 0.44 3.25 16.14
C ASP A 51 0.47 1.78 16.63
N ASP A 52 -0.63 1.07 16.49
CA ASP A 52 -0.76 -0.32 16.94
C ASP A 52 -0.08 -1.34 16.05
N PHE A 53 0.28 -0.98 14.81
CA PHE A 53 0.78 -1.90 13.80
C PHE A 53 2.06 -1.36 13.12
N ASP A 54 2.94 -2.29 12.70
CA ASP A 54 4.17 -1.96 11.97
C ASP A 54 3.91 -1.60 10.50
N ALA A 55 2.82 -2.08 9.94
CA ALA A 55 2.38 -1.78 8.58
C ALA A 55 0.87 -2.00 8.42
N LEU A 56 0.29 -1.40 7.40
CA LEU A 56 -1.12 -1.56 7.07
C LEU A 56 -1.26 -2.07 5.62
N ILE A 57 -2.24 -2.95 5.41
CA ILE A 57 -2.55 -3.48 4.08
C ILE A 57 -4.02 -3.22 3.79
N VAL A 58 -4.29 -2.57 2.67
CA VAL A 58 -5.62 -2.31 2.15
C VAL A 58 -5.93 -3.32 1.06
N LEU A 59 -6.96 -4.14 1.27
CA LEU A 59 -7.51 -5.04 0.26
C LEU A 59 -8.62 -4.31 -0.49
N HIS A 60 -8.52 -4.24 -1.81
CA HIS A 60 -9.34 -3.36 -2.62
C HIS A 60 -9.72 -4.01 -3.96
N GLY A 61 -10.86 -3.67 -4.51
CA GLY A 61 -11.24 -4.05 -5.87
C GLY A 61 -10.40 -3.30 -6.91
N THR A 62 -10.11 -3.94 -8.04
CA THR A 62 -9.11 -3.43 -8.99
C THR A 62 -9.54 -2.23 -9.81
N ASN A 63 -10.87 -1.95 -9.96
CA ASN A 63 -11.34 -0.90 -10.86
C ASN A 63 -10.90 0.51 -10.42
N THR A 64 -10.90 0.78 -9.11
CA THR A 64 -10.53 2.08 -8.55
C THR A 64 -9.35 2.02 -7.59
N LEU A 65 -8.62 0.89 -7.55
CA LEU A 65 -7.46 0.70 -6.68
C LEU A 65 -6.41 1.79 -6.87
N GLY A 66 -6.14 2.20 -8.11
CA GLY A 66 -5.20 3.28 -8.42
C GLY A 66 -5.66 4.64 -7.87
N TYR A 67 -6.95 4.93 -7.97
CA TYR A 67 -7.53 6.16 -7.42
C TYR A 67 -7.44 6.20 -5.89
N THR A 68 -7.79 5.09 -5.24
CA THR A 68 -7.67 4.97 -3.78
C THR A 68 -6.21 5.06 -3.33
N GLY A 69 -5.28 4.45 -4.09
CA GLY A 69 -3.85 4.57 -3.81
C GLY A 69 -3.37 6.02 -3.87
N ALA A 70 -3.83 6.79 -4.86
CA ALA A 70 -3.53 8.21 -4.97
C ALA A 70 -4.19 9.02 -3.84
N ALA A 71 -5.49 8.82 -3.60
CA ALA A 71 -6.23 9.51 -2.54
C ALA A 71 -5.56 9.33 -1.18
N LEU A 72 -5.23 8.10 -0.79
CA LEU A 72 -4.51 7.82 0.45
C LEU A 72 -3.12 8.45 0.48
N SER A 73 -2.42 8.50 -0.65
CA SER A 73 -1.09 9.13 -0.71
C SER A 73 -1.13 10.62 -0.40
N PHE A 74 -2.22 11.31 -0.72
CA PHE A 74 -2.41 12.72 -0.40
C PHE A 74 -3.01 12.93 1.00
N ALA A 75 -3.92 12.05 1.43
CA ALA A 75 -4.55 12.16 2.74
C ALA A 75 -3.60 11.84 3.91
N LEU A 76 -2.68 10.91 3.72
CA LEU A 76 -1.73 10.49 4.75
C LEU A 76 -0.46 11.34 4.69
N VAL A 77 -0.40 12.36 5.54
CA VAL A 77 0.75 13.28 5.63
C VAL A 77 1.76 12.74 6.63
N ASN A 78 3.03 12.71 6.23
CA ASN A 78 4.17 12.21 7.03
C ASN A 78 4.04 10.73 7.47
N PRO A 79 3.67 9.80 6.61
CA PRO A 79 3.66 8.41 6.99
C PRO A 79 5.10 7.94 7.29
N THR A 80 5.26 7.22 8.39
CA THR A 80 6.53 6.62 8.83
C THR A 80 6.56 5.12 8.60
N LYS A 81 5.46 4.55 8.15
CA LYS A 81 5.25 3.11 7.92
C LYS A 81 4.66 2.88 6.53
N PRO A 82 4.83 1.69 5.94
CA PRO A 82 4.18 1.37 4.68
C PRO A 82 2.67 1.17 4.86
N VAL A 83 1.91 1.76 3.94
CA VAL A 83 0.51 1.44 3.69
C VAL A 83 0.45 0.79 2.31
N VAL A 84 0.30 -0.52 2.29
CA VAL A 84 0.30 -1.30 1.05
C VAL A 84 -1.14 -1.48 0.57
N ILE A 85 -1.41 -1.12 -0.69
CA ILE A 85 -2.70 -1.40 -1.32
C ILE A 85 -2.57 -2.51 -2.35
N THR A 86 -3.47 -3.50 -2.30
CA THR A 86 -3.51 -4.63 -3.22
C THR A 86 -4.94 -5.11 -3.45
N GLY A 87 -5.10 -6.07 -4.33
CA GLY A 87 -6.38 -6.69 -4.66
C GLY A 87 -6.20 -7.93 -5.53
N SER A 88 -7.24 -8.34 -6.24
CA SER A 88 -7.16 -9.45 -7.19
C SER A 88 -8.00 -9.20 -8.42
N GLN A 89 -7.55 -9.70 -9.57
CA GLN A 89 -8.32 -9.69 -10.81
C GLN A 89 -9.47 -10.71 -10.76
N VAL A 90 -9.19 -11.87 -10.19
CA VAL A 90 -10.19 -12.91 -9.98
C VAL A 90 -10.57 -12.90 -8.49
N PRO A 91 -11.88 -12.79 -8.16
CA PRO A 91 -12.33 -12.77 -6.78
C PRO A 91 -11.80 -13.96 -5.96
N SER A 92 -11.49 -13.70 -4.69
CA SER A 92 -11.11 -14.74 -3.75
C SER A 92 -12.19 -15.82 -3.66
N GLY A 93 -11.80 -17.08 -3.66
CA GLY A 93 -12.72 -18.23 -3.65
C GLY A 93 -13.11 -18.77 -5.01
N LEU A 94 -12.78 -18.08 -6.10
CA LEU A 94 -12.95 -18.62 -7.44
C LEU A 94 -11.67 -19.37 -7.92
N PRO A 95 -11.82 -20.37 -8.81
CA PRO A 95 -10.67 -21.01 -9.44
C PRO A 95 -9.73 -20.02 -10.12
N ALA A 96 -8.44 -20.28 -10.07
CA ALA A 96 -7.39 -19.47 -10.66
C ALA A 96 -7.32 -18.01 -10.09
N THR A 97 -7.78 -17.79 -8.86
CA THR A 97 -7.65 -16.48 -8.21
C THR A 97 -6.18 -16.12 -7.95
N ASP A 98 -5.82 -14.87 -8.21
CA ASP A 98 -4.53 -14.27 -7.88
C ASP A 98 -4.50 -13.64 -6.47
N ALA A 99 -5.61 -13.72 -5.73
CA ALA A 99 -5.75 -13.05 -4.42
C ALA A 99 -4.70 -13.51 -3.40
N ALA A 100 -4.49 -14.82 -3.27
CA ALA A 100 -3.55 -15.36 -2.30
C ALA A 100 -2.11 -14.90 -2.57
N MET A 101 -1.68 -14.91 -3.84
CA MET A 101 -0.36 -14.45 -4.26
C MET A 101 -0.20 -12.95 -4.00
N ASN A 102 -1.17 -12.14 -4.38
CA ASN A 102 -1.11 -10.68 -4.19
C ASN A 102 -1.10 -10.30 -2.71
N ILE A 103 -1.86 -11.00 -1.86
CA ILE A 103 -1.82 -10.80 -0.40
C ILE A 103 -0.45 -11.19 0.17
N GLU A 104 0.10 -12.34 -0.23
CA GLU A 104 1.45 -12.76 0.21
C GLU A 104 2.49 -11.70 -0.19
N HIS A 105 2.45 -11.24 -1.42
CA HIS A 105 3.35 -10.19 -1.92
C HIS A 105 3.18 -8.90 -1.12
N ALA A 106 1.95 -8.46 -0.84
CA ALA A 106 1.69 -7.29 -0.02
C ALA A 106 2.26 -7.42 1.39
N VAL A 107 2.08 -8.58 2.03
CA VAL A 107 2.66 -8.86 3.35
C VAL A 107 4.20 -8.81 3.30
N ARG A 108 4.81 -9.44 2.30
CA ARG A 108 6.29 -9.46 2.15
C ARG A 108 6.86 -8.05 1.97
N VAL A 109 6.17 -7.17 1.25
CA VAL A 109 6.58 -5.76 1.10
C VAL A 109 6.33 -4.98 2.38
N ALA A 110 5.19 -5.18 3.03
CA ALA A 110 4.84 -4.50 4.28
C ALA A 110 5.83 -4.78 5.42
N VAL A 111 6.41 -5.98 5.46
CA VAL A 111 7.40 -6.40 6.47
C VAL A 111 8.82 -6.53 5.91
N TRP A 112 9.09 -5.93 4.78
CA TRP A 112 10.36 -6.10 4.08
C TRP A 112 11.56 -5.88 5.02
N PRO A 113 12.46 -6.90 5.13
CA PRO A 113 13.53 -6.89 6.12
C PRO A 113 14.77 -6.10 5.70
N GLY A 114 14.70 -5.36 4.59
CA GLY A 114 15.85 -4.61 4.02
C GLY A 114 16.39 -3.48 4.89
N GLY A 115 16.24 -3.59 6.21
CA GLY A 115 16.80 -2.73 7.25
C GLY A 115 15.73 -1.88 7.93
N ASP A 116 15.31 -0.82 7.35
CA ASP A 116 14.40 0.14 7.99
C ASP A 116 13.04 0.16 7.26
N ILE A 117 11.98 -0.25 7.95
CA ILE A 117 10.59 -0.19 7.45
C ILE A 117 10.23 1.24 6.98
N SER A 118 10.78 2.27 7.63
CA SER A 118 10.56 3.65 7.25
C SER A 118 11.03 3.97 5.82
N ARG A 119 11.91 3.14 5.24
CA ARG A 119 12.33 3.27 3.85
C ARG A 119 11.18 3.06 2.86
N MET A 120 10.20 2.22 3.22
CA MET A 120 8.97 2.00 2.44
C MET A 120 7.79 2.82 2.96
N ALA A 121 8.04 3.81 3.81
CA ALA A 121 6.99 4.67 4.34
C ALA A 121 6.21 5.37 3.22
N GLY A 122 4.90 5.42 3.38
CA GLY A 122 3.98 5.94 2.38
C GLY A 122 3.08 4.89 1.78
N VAL A 123 2.28 5.30 0.82
CA VAL A 123 1.34 4.40 0.13
C VAL A 123 2.01 3.78 -1.09
N VAL A 124 2.01 2.46 -1.14
CA VAL A 124 2.53 1.69 -2.28
C VAL A 124 1.51 0.65 -2.73
N GLY A 125 1.32 0.53 -4.03
CA GLY A 125 0.56 -0.56 -4.63
C GLY A 125 1.46 -1.77 -4.87
N VAL A 126 0.96 -2.94 -4.50
CA VAL A 126 1.60 -4.22 -4.78
C VAL A 126 0.63 -5.07 -5.58
N PHE A 127 0.95 -5.35 -6.84
CA PHE A 127 0.09 -6.14 -7.69
C PHE A 127 0.92 -6.98 -8.67
N GLY A 128 0.57 -8.25 -8.81
CA GLY A 128 1.41 -9.19 -9.53
C GLY A 128 2.84 -9.19 -8.96
N SER A 129 3.80 -8.88 -9.79
CA SER A 129 5.22 -8.79 -9.39
C SER A 129 5.71 -7.36 -9.16
N HIS A 130 4.84 -6.35 -9.24
CA HIS A 130 5.25 -4.94 -9.20
C HIS A 130 5.02 -4.27 -7.84
N ILE A 131 5.96 -3.39 -7.45
CA ILE A 131 5.83 -2.46 -6.35
C ILE A 131 5.80 -1.06 -6.95
N ILE A 132 4.69 -0.35 -6.78
CA ILE A 132 4.38 0.88 -7.48
C ILE A 132 3.98 1.95 -6.47
N PRO A 133 4.50 3.18 -6.54
CA PRO A 133 3.99 4.28 -5.70
C PRO A 133 2.48 4.47 -5.85
N GLY A 134 1.77 4.71 -4.75
CA GLY A 134 0.32 4.87 -4.75
C GLY A 134 -0.18 5.95 -5.72
N THR A 135 0.56 7.05 -5.85
CA THR A 135 0.25 8.15 -6.79
C THR A 135 0.48 7.81 -8.27
N ARG A 136 1.09 6.66 -8.58
CA ARG A 136 1.45 6.27 -9.95
C ARG A 136 0.82 4.96 -10.39
N LEU A 137 -0.05 4.42 -9.58
CA LEU A 137 -0.66 3.11 -9.77
C LEU A 137 -1.77 3.20 -10.83
N LYS A 138 -1.55 2.55 -11.98
CA LYS A 138 -2.50 2.56 -13.09
C LYS A 138 -2.86 1.13 -13.52
N LYS A 139 -4.17 0.83 -13.56
CA LYS A 139 -4.66 -0.39 -14.19
C LYS A 139 -4.53 -0.27 -15.70
N THR A 140 -3.84 -1.20 -16.34
CA THR A 140 -3.55 -1.19 -17.78
C THR A 140 -4.28 -2.28 -18.54
N THR A 141 -4.76 -3.31 -17.85
CA THR A 141 -5.52 -4.40 -18.44
C THR A 141 -6.53 -4.96 -17.44
N SER A 142 -7.63 -5.50 -17.94
CA SER A 142 -8.59 -6.26 -17.14
C SER A 142 -8.51 -7.77 -17.41
N PHE A 143 -7.60 -8.19 -18.27
CA PHE A 143 -7.45 -9.57 -18.68
C PHE A 143 -6.30 -10.28 -17.95
N ASP A 144 -5.16 -9.61 -17.81
CA ASP A 144 -3.96 -10.21 -17.23
C ASP A 144 -3.96 -10.12 -15.70
N TYR A 145 -3.35 -11.10 -15.04
CA TYR A 145 -3.10 -11.03 -13.60
C TYR A 145 -2.15 -9.88 -13.22
N ASP A 146 -1.17 -9.59 -14.06
CA ASP A 146 -0.23 -8.50 -13.86
C ASP A 146 -0.80 -7.17 -14.41
N ALA A 147 -1.93 -6.76 -13.84
CA ALA A 147 -2.83 -5.74 -14.38
C ALA A 147 -2.40 -4.29 -14.15
N PHE A 148 -1.41 -4.05 -13.31
CA PHE A 148 -1.02 -2.70 -12.91
C PHE A 148 0.39 -2.34 -13.36
N ARG A 149 0.56 -1.08 -13.77
CA ARG A 149 1.85 -0.48 -14.13
C ARG A 149 2.02 0.88 -13.45
N SER A 150 3.26 1.31 -13.35
CA SER A 150 3.56 2.66 -12.89
C SER A 150 3.35 3.65 -14.02
N PHE A 151 2.57 4.70 -13.77
CA PHE A 151 2.36 5.77 -14.74
C PHE A 151 3.61 6.67 -14.82
N SER A 152 4.07 6.95 -16.03
CA SER A 152 5.19 7.86 -16.38
C SER A 152 6.56 7.52 -15.74
N SER A 153 6.70 6.39 -15.07
CA SER A 153 7.99 5.93 -14.52
C SER A 153 7.99 4.41 -14.37
N GLU A 154 9.14 3.84 -14.06
CA GLU A 154 9.21 2.43 -13.73
C GLU A 154 8.74 2.16 -12.30
N SER A 155 8.38 0.90 -12.02
CA SER A 155 8.10 0.40 -10.66
C SER A 155 9.32 0.61 -9.77
N ILE A 156 9.11 0.93 -8.50
CA ILE A 156 10.19 1.11 -7.51
C ILE A 156 10.80 -0.21 -7.04
N GLY A 157 10.19 -1.31 -7.40
CA GLY A 157 10.70 -2.64 -7.09
C GLY A 157 9.88 -3.74 -7.73
N ARG A 158 10.37 -4.95 -7.58
CA ARG A 158 9.72 -6.18 -8.05
C ARG A 158 9.79 -7.27 -7.01
N ILE A 159 8.78 -8.14 -7.05
CA ILE A 159 8.68 -9.30 -6.17
C ILE A 159 8.78 -10.56 -7.03
N GLY A 160 9.71 -11.40 -6.67
CA GLY A 160 9.85 -12.75 -7.15
C GLY A 160 10.13 -13.65 -5.95
N ARG A 161 11.13 -14.52 -6.05
CA ARG A 161 11.61 -15.28 -4.89
C ARG A 161 12.01 -14.38 -3.73
N LEU A 162 12.56 -13.21 -4.03
CA LEU A 162 12.90 -12.15 -3.07
C LEU A 162 12.19 -10.85 -3.46
N VAL A 163 12.00 -9.97 -2.49
CA VAL A 163 11.63 -8.57 -2.72
C VAL A 163 12.89 -7.83 -3.13
N ASN A 164 12.87 -7.24 -4.31
CA ASN A 164 13.96 -6.44 -4.86
C ASN A 164 13.49 -4.99 -5.02
N ILE A 165 14.10 -4.08 -4.29
CA ILE A 165 13.83 -2.65 -4.32
C ILE A 165 14.94 -1.95 -5.07
N ASP A 166 14.59 -1.10 -6.01
CA ASP A 166 15.50 -0.18 -6.68
C ASP A 166 15.67 1.07 -5.81
N GLU A 167 16.80 1.17 -5.16
CA GLU A 167 17.09 2.21 -4.18
C GLU A 167 17.12 3.62 -4.80
N ASP A 168 17.59 3.74 -6.02
CA ASP A 168 17.62 5.02 -6.73
C ASP A 168 16.20 5.51 -7.04
N LYS A 169 15.34 4.61 -7.49
CA LYS A 169 13.93 4.91 -7.76
C LYS A 169 13.16 5.21 -6.48
N LEU A 170 13.41 4.45 -5.43
CA LEU A 170 12.82 4.69 -4.12
C LEU A 170 13.24 6.06 -3.56
N SER A 171 14.51 6.41 -3.65
CA SER A 171 15.03 7.72 -3.21
C SER A 171 14.43 8.86 -4.01
N LYS A 172 14.31 8.73 -5.32
CA LYS A 172 13.63 9.71 -6.18
C LYS A 172 12.17 9.85 -5.80
N HIS A 173 11.45 8.73 -5.58
CA HIS A 173 10.07 8.78 -5.15
C HIS A 173 9.92 9.54 -3.81
N LYS A 174 10.76 9.27 -2.84
CA LYS A 174 10.79 9.99 -1.56
C LYS A 174 11.08 11.48 -1.73
N SER A 175 11.96 11.86 -2.64
CA SER A 175 12.25 13.27 -2.89
C SER A 175 11.01 14.02 -3.38
N TYR A 176 10.17 13.40 -4.20
CA TYR A 176 8.90 14.01 -4.64
C TYR A 176 7.89 14.17 -3.49
N LEU A 177 7.84 13.25 -2.55
CA LEU A 177 6.99 13.37 -1.35
C LEU A 177 7.48 14.49 -0.41
N HIS A 178 8.75 14.86 -0.49
CA HIS A 178 9.37 15.87 0.37
C HIS A 178 9.50 17.25 -0.28
N THR A 179 9.36 17.40 -1.59
CA THR A 179 9.47 18.69 -2.31
C THR A 179 8.25 19.59 -2.20
N GLY A 180 7.15 19.11 -1.64
CA GLY A 180 5.98 19.91 -1.34
C GLY A 180 6.14 20.77 -0.08
N LEU A 181 6.59 22.00 -0.25
CA LEU A 181 6.39 23.17 0.63
C LEU A 181 7.05 23.23 2.02
N ASN A 182 7.63 22.17 2.61
CA ASN A 182 8.50 22.30 3.81
C ASN A 182 9.28 21.01 4.13
N PRO A 183 10.55 20.89 3.71
CA PRO A 183 11.22 19.60 3.77
C PRO A 183 11.79 19.15 5.12
N PRO A 184 12.41 19.97 5.98
CA PRO A 184 13.15 19.42 7.13
C PRO A 184 12.36 19.28 8.43
N ALA A 185 11.38 20.13 8.69
CA ALA A 185 10.64 20.12 9.95
C ALA A 185 9.61 18.97 10.06
N ARG A 186 9.23 18.35 8.93
CA ARG A 186 8.23 17.29 8.89
C ARG A 186 8.74 15.89 9.23
N ARG A 187 10.04 15.68 9.33
CA ARG A 187 10.62 14.34 9.65
C ARG A 187 10.36 13.87 11.07
N GLN A 188 9.89 14.75 11.96
CA GLN A 188 9.59 14.46 13.36
C GLN A 188 8.11 14.68 13.72
N ALA A 189 7.27 15.01 12.76
CA ALA A 189 5.86 15.20 13.02
C ALA A 189 5.10 13.88 12.97
N ASP A 190 4.15 13.71 13.86
CA ASP A 190 3.24 12.57 13.86
C ASP A 190 2.45 12.46 12.55
N LEU A 191 1.96 11.26 12.25
CA LEU A 191 1.05 11.06 11.13
C LEU A 191 -0.14 12.00 11.26
N ARG A 192 -0.36 12.78 10.21
CA ARG A 192 -1.56 13.61 10.07
C ARG A 192 -2.41 13.07 8.94
N VAL A 193 -3.70 12.97 9.16
CA VAL A 193 -4.68 12.65 8.13
C VAL A 193 -5.45 13.91 7.78
N GLU A 194 -5.44 14.25 6.51
CA GLU A 194 -6.28 15.30 5.93
C GLU A 194 -7.46 14.61 5.23
N PRO A 195 -8.60 14.47 5.91
CA PRO A 195 -9.68 13.61 5.46
C PRO A 195 -10.62 14.29 4.45
N GLU A 196 -10.48 15.58 4.23
CA GLU A 196 -11.40 16.31 3.36
C GLU A 196 -11.04 16.10 1.90
N PHE A 197 -11.82 15.29 1.22
CA PHE A 197 -11.75 15.14 -0.23
C PHE A 197 -12.80 16.04 -0.88
N ASP A 198 -12.39 16.90 -1.80
CA ASP A 198 -13.33 17.74 -2.55
C ASP A 198 -14.15 16.89 -3.50
N ALA A 199 -15.40 16.63 -3.14
CA ALA A 199 -16.33 15.83 -3.93
C ALA A 199 -16.64 16.39 -5.32
N ARG A 200 -16.26 17.66 -5.56
CA ARG A 200 -16.46 18.30 -6.88
C ARG A 200 -15.42 17.87 -7.92
N ILE A 201 -14.37 17.16 -7.50
CA ILE A 201 -13.28 16.70 -8.37
C ILE A 201 -13.46 15.22 -8.77
N ALA A 202 -14.52 14.60 -8.29
CA ALA A 202 -14.83 13.17 -8.57
C ALA A 202 -15.66 13.01 -9.85
#